data_5ab6067a58be493b84c11279c56aa9bc
#
_entry.id   5ab6067a58be493b84c11279c56aa9bc
#
_cell.length_a   1.000
_cell.length_b   1.000
_cell.length_c   1.000
_cell.angle_alpha   90.00
_cell.angle_beta   90.00
_cell.angle_gamma   90.00
#
_symmetry.space_group_name_H-M   'P 1'
#
loop_
_entity.id
_entity.type
_entity.pdbx_description
1 polymer ?
#
loop_
_entity_poly.entity_id
_entity_poly.type
_entity_poly.pdbx_seq_one_letter_code
_entity_poly.pdbx_strand_id
1 'polypeptide(L)'
;MGLTNNDILKKLRVAHKLRDTDIVDICALVDFKVTKSELGAFFRKEDHPKYMECGDQILRNFLNGLVIHLRGPMPKKGEVTPNKK
;
A
#
# COMPACT_ATOMS: atom_id res chain seq x y z
N MET A 1 22.09 0.93 -6.18
CA MET A 1 21.11 1.00 -6.32
C MET A 1 20.05 0.49 -5.53
N GLY A 2 19.43 0.93 -4.64
CA GLY A 2 18.38 0.46 -3.86
C GLY A 2 17.07 0.56 -4.54
N LEU A 3 16.06 0.04 -3.93
CA LEU A 3 14.73 0.14 -4.45
C LEU A 3 14.12 1.45 -4.00
N THR A 4 13.33 2.05 -4.87
CA THR A 4 12.57 3.22 -4.48
C THR A 4 11.26 2.76 -3.88
N ASN A 5 10.56 3.66 -3.23
CA ASN A 5 9.24 3.32 -2.68
C ASN A 5 8.30 2.88 -3.79
N ASN A 6 8.42 3.47 -4.97
CA ASN A 6 7.60 3.07 -6.11
C ASN A 6 7.91 1.63 -6.51
N ASP A 7 9.18 1.26 -6.49
CA ASP A 7 9.57 -0.11 -6.81
C ASP A 7 9.02 -1.09 -5.79
N ILE A 8 9.09 -0.73 -4.53
CA ILE A 8 8.59 -1.58 -3.45
C ILE A 8 7.08 -1.76 -3.60
N LEU A 9 6.36 -0.68 -3.83
CA LEU A 9 4.92 -0.74 -3.97
C LEU A 9 4.56 -1.62 -5.17
N LYS A 10 5.28 -1.45 -6.27
CA LYS A 10 5.02 -2.22 -7.47
C LYS A 10 5.29 -3.70 -7.25
N LYS A 11 6.36 -4.03 -6.56
CA LYS A 11 6.68 -5.42 -6.30
C LYS A 11 5.64 -6.08 -5.39
N LEU A 12 5.15 -5.35 -4.41
CA LEU A 12 4.12 -5.88 -3.54
C LEU A 12 2.82 -6.09 -4.30
N ARG A 13 2.51 -5.19 -5.21
CA ARG A 13 1.32 -5.31 -6.02
C ARG A 13 1.37 -6.59 -6.84
N VAL A 14 2.50 -6.84 -7.45
CA VAL A 14 2.67 -8.04 -8.27
C VAL A 14 2.68 -9.30 -7.41
N ALA A 15 3.44 -9.26 -6.33
CA ALA A 15 3.58 -10.42 -5.46
C ALA A 15 2.25 -10.90 -4.89
N HIS A 16 1.37 -9.97 -4.56
CA HIS A 16 0.08 -10.31 -3.98
C HIS A 16 -1.05 -10.22 -4.99
N LYS A 17 -0.72 -9.99 -6.27
CA LYS A 17 -1.71 -9.92 -7.33
C LYS A 17 -2.82 -8.93 -7.03
N LEU A 18 -2.44 -7.75 -6.59
CA LEU A 18 -3.40 -6.73 -6.20
C LEU A 18 -3.77 -5.85 -7.39
N ARG A 19 -5.02 -5.47 -7.42
CA ARG A 19 -5.47 -4.51 -8.41
C ARG A 19 -5.45 -3.13 -7.77
N ASP A 20 -5.60 -2.07 -8.56
CA ASP A 20 -5.61 -0.74 -8.02
C ASP A 20 -6.71 -0.58 -6.98
N THR A 21 -7.89 -1.17 -7.23
CA THR A 21 -8.99 -1.09 -6.27
C THR A 21 -8.63 -1.78 -4.97
N ASP A 22 -7.89 -2.87 -5.05
CA ASP A 22 -7.47 -3.59 -3.84
C ASP A 22 -6.56 -2.72 -3.00
N ILE A 23 -5.66 -1.99 -3.65
CA ILE A 23 -4.73 -1.12 -2.92
C ILE A 23 -5.49 0.04 -2.27
N VAL A 24 -6.46 0.61 -2.98
CA VAL A 24 -7.28 1.66 -2.40
C VAL A 24 -7.98 1.14 -1.15
N ASP A 25 -8.53 -0.07 -1.23
CA ASP A 25 -9.24 -0.65 -0.09
C ASP A 25 -8.28 -0.95 1.06
N ILE A 26 -7.09 -1.43 0.75
CA ILE A 26 -6.09 -1.73 1.77
C ILE A 26 -5.70 -0.46 2.52
N CYS A 27 -5.50 0.63 1.79
CA CYS A 27 -5.16 1.89 2.44
C CYS A 27 -6.33 2.40 3.27
N ALA A 28 -7.55 2.15 2.83
CA ALA A 28 -8.72 2.58 3.57
C ALA A 28 -8.83 1.86 4.92
N LEU A 29 -8.23 0.70 5.06
CA LEU A 29 -8.25 -0.01 6.33
C LEU A 29 -7.54 0.76 7.44
N VAL A 30 -6.67 1.68 7.07
CA VAL A 30 -5.98 2.53 8.04
C VAL A 30 -6.39 3.99 7.85
N ASP A 31 -7.58 4.20 7.30
CA ASP A 31 -8.13 5.54 7.10
C ASP A 31 -7.26 6.43 6.22
N PHE A 32 -6.53 5.82 5.31
CA PHE A 32 -5.68 6.60 4.43
C PHE A 32 -6.29 6.57 3.03
N LYS A 33 -6.62 7.73 2.49
CA LYS A 33 -7.27 7.79 1.21
C LYS A 33 -6.26 7.95 0.10
N VAL A 34 -6.34 7.07 -0.88
CA VAL A 34 -5.52 7.18 -2.07
C VAL A 34 -6.44 6.88 -3.24
N THR A 35 -6.22 7.52 -4.37
CA THR A 35 -7.09 7.33 -5.53
C THR A 35 -6.43 6.44 -6.56
N LYS A 36 -7.21 5.92 -7.45
CA LYS A 36 -6.69 5.11 -8.54
C LYS A 36 -5.78 5.94 -9.42
N SER A 37 -6.08 7.21 -9.60
CA SER A 37 -5.26 8.09 -10.41
C SER A 37 -3.87 8.22 -9.80
N GLU A 38 -3.79 8.37 -8.50
CA GLU A 38 -2.53 8.45 -7.82
C GLU A 38 -1.75 7.16 -7.97
N LEU A 39 -2.42 6.03 -7.82
CA LEU A 39 -1.77 4.75 -7.97
C LEU A 39 -1.24 4.58 -9.39
N GLY A 40 -2.03 4.98 -10.37
CA GLY A 40 -1.58 4.92 -11.75
C GLY A 40 -0.30 5.71 -11.96
N ALA A 41 -0.21 6.87 -11.33
CA ALA A 41 0.97 7.70 -11.44
C ALA A 41 2.19 7.04 -10.79
N PHE A 42 1.99 6.37 -9.67
CA PHE A 42 3.09 5.69 -8.98
C PHE A 42 3.63 4.52 -9.80
N PHE A 43 2.79 3.90 -10.61
CA PHE A 43 3.21 2.73 -11.37
C PHE A 43 3.72 3.04 -12.77
N ARG A 44 3.77 4.31 -13.15
CA ARG A 44 4.31 4.67 -14.45
C ARG A 44 5.82 4.66 -14.39
N LYS A 45 6.44 4.71 -15.53
CA LYS A 45 7.90 4.75 -15.56
C LYS A 45 8.37 6.12 -15.13
N GLU A 46 9.53 6.18 -14.58
CA GLU A 46 10.08 7.42 -14.05
C GLU A 46 10.14 8.55 -15.05
N ASP A 47 10.30 8.23 -16.31
CA ASP A 47 10.39 9.27 -17.32
C ASP A 47 9.03 9.69 -17.87
N HIS A 48 7.95 9.11 -17.35
CA HIS A 48 6.63 9.48 -17.82
C HIS A 48 6.23 10.82 -17.22
N PRO A 49 5.65 11.72 -18.02
CA PRO A 49 5.30 13.04 -17.51
C PRO A 49 4.34 13.04 -16.34
N LYS A 50 3.56 11.98 -16.17
CA LYS A 50 2.64 11.92 -15.06
C LYS A 50 3.10 11.03 -13.93
N TYR A 51 4.35 10.61 -13.96
CA TYR A 51 4.90 9.81 -12.90
C TYR A 51 4.92 10.60 -11.60
N MET A 52 4.59 9.96 -10.51
CA MET A 52 4.66 10.56 -9.20
C MET A 52 5.46 9.67 -8.30
N GLU A 53 6.25 10.27 -7.47
CA GLU A 53 7.02 9.51 -6.51
C GLU A 53 6.17 9.13 -5.34
N CYS A 54 6.25 7.89 -4.91
CA CYS A 54 5.51 7.42 -3.76
C CYS A 54 6.24 7.85 -2.50
N GLY A 55 5.64 8.68 -1.71
CA GLY A 55 6.26 9.15 -0.48
C GLY A 55 6.29 8.08 0.58
N ASP A 56 7.11 8.28 1.58
CA ASP A 56 7.22 7.33 2.68
C ASP A 56 5.91 7.14 3.41
N GLN A 57 5.14 8.19 3.56
CA GLN A 57 3.88 8.10 4.26
C GLN A 57 2.90 7.19 3.54
N ILE A 58 2.87 7.27 2.22
CA ILE A 58 1.98 6.45 1.43
C ILE A 58 2.39 4.99 1.56
N LEU A 59 3.67 4.71 1.42
CA LEU A 59 4.15 3.35 1.52
C LEU A 59 3.89 2.79 2.91
N ARG A 60 4.14 3.57 3.93
CA ARG A 60 3.93 3.14 5.29
C ARG A 60 2.46 2.79 5.55
N ASN A 61 1.56 3.64 5.10
CA ASN A 61 0.14 3.38 5.29
C ASN A 61 -0.30 2.16 4.50
N PHE A 62 0.23 1.99 3.29
CA PHE A 62 -0.09 0.82 2.50
C PHE A 62 0.40 -0.44 3.22
N LEU A 63 1.61 -0.42 3.75
CA LEU A 63 2.15 -1.60 4.43
C LEU A 63 1.33 -1.93 5.68
N ASN A 64 0.92 -0.93 6.43
CA ASN A 64 0.11 -1.16 7.61
C ASN A 64 -1.25 -1.74 7.22
N GLY A 65 -1.85 -1.21 6.16
CA GLY A 65 -3.11 -1.74 5.67
C GLY A 65 -2.96 -3.16 5.14
N LEU A 66 -1.83 -3.43 4.50
CA LEU A 66 -1.58 -4.75 3.95
C LEU A 66 -1.48 -5.79 5.06
N VAL A 67 -0.89 -5.43 6.18
CA VAL A 67 -0.82 -6.34 7.31
C VAL A 67 -2.23 -6.73 7.73
N ILE A 68 -3.12 -5.76 7.85
CA ILE A 68 -4.50 -6.03 8.22
C ILE A 68 -5.18 -6.88 7.16
N HIS A 69 -4.97 -6.53 5.90
CA HIS A 69 -5.59 -7.23 4.79
C HIS A 69 -5.18 -8.70 4.77
N LEU A 70 -3.92 -8.98 4.98
CA LEU A 70 -3.42 -10.35 4.92
C LEU A 70 -3.79 -11.17 6.15
N ARG A 71 -3.96 -10.51 7.28
CA ARG A 71 -4.34 -11.24 8.48
C ARG A 71 -5.84 -11.38 8.59
N GLY A 72 -6.58 -10.67 7.76
CA GLY A 72 -8.03 -10.74 7.80
C GLY A 72 -8.59 -9.70 8.73
N PRO A 73 -9.87 -9.77 8.99
CA PRO A 73 -10.52 -8.76 9.84
C PRO A 73 -9.83 -8.67 11.17
N MET A 74 -9.72 -7.48 11.70
CA MET A 74 -9.09 -7.29 12.97
C MET A 74 -9.88 -7.93 14.06
N PRO A 75 -9.22 -8.53 15.00
CA PRO A 75 -9.93 -9.13 16.11
C PRO A 75 -10.47 -8.04 16.97
N LYS A 76 -11.37 -8.43 17.88
CA LYS A 76 -11.94 -7.51 18.71
C LYS A 76 -10.94 -6.97 19.58
N LYS A 77 -11.16 -5.86 20.16
CA LYS A 77 -10.27 -5.30 20.94
C LYS A 77 -9.64 -6.12 21.93
N GLY A 78 -10.14 -6.80 22.62
CA GLY A 78 -9.49 -7.58 23.62
C GLY A 78 -8.62 -8.64 23.11
N GLU A 79 -8.64 -8.90 21.83
CA GLU A 79 -7.84 -9.92 21.32
C GLU A 79 -6.67 -9.43 20.61
N VAL A 80 -6.30 -8.25 20.80
CA VAL A 80 -5.21 -7.74 20.13
C VAL A 80 -4.01 -8.50 20.27
N THR A 81 -3.34 -8.74 19.25
CA THR A 81 -2.21 -9.50 19.35
C THR A 81 -1.18 -8.63 19.79
N PRO A 82 -0.46 -9.11 20.41
CA PRO A 82 0.62 -8.42 20.92
C PRO A 82 1.56 -7.99 19.91
N ASN A 83 1.60 -7.97 19.35
CA ASN A 83 2.45 -7.66 18.61
C ASN A 83 2.61 -6.75 18.17
N LYS A 84 2.71 -6.44 18.50
CA LYS A 84 2.88 -5.68 18.16
C LYS A 84 3.75 -5.52 17.89
N LYS A 85 4.21 -5.59 17.73
CA LYS A 85 5.05 -5.51 17.42
C LYS A 85 5.28 -5.19 17.23
#